data_ebda4b513889daa9bdcc5f8977b4e6b0
#
_entry.id   ebda4b513889daa9bdcc5f8977b4e6b0
#
_cell.length_a   1.000
_cell.length_b   1.000
_cell.length_c   1.000
_cell.angle_alpha   90.00
_cell.angle_beta   90.00
_cell.angle_gamma   90.00
#
_symmetry.space_group_name_H-M   'P 1'
#
loop_
_entity.id
_entity.type
_entity.pdbx_description
1 polymer ?
#
loop_
_entity_poly.entity_id
_entity_poly.type
_entity_poly.pdbx_seq_one_letter_code
_entity_poly.pdbx_strand_id
1 'polypeptide(L)'
;MLERGKMDRDMVEFVVIDQLVPKEHLLRKVDAAVDFTRLYEMVEPLYCEDNGRPSIDPVVLFKMVLIQHLYGLPSLRRTAEEVSLNVAYRWFLGYTLQEETPHFSTVSYNFRHRFTEKTVDKVFAWILDEVANAGYLSPRAVFIDGTHIKASANTKKQVKEHIPAASKHYAKELMEEVNADREAHGKKPFDDEPPTSPRKPKDNTSKKKLARRKKQGFRTVTQSTTDPDCGLFVKGEHKRQFAYEAHTACDKNGFVLETVVTPGNVHDSVAFDEVYDKVTKNFPQVEAIVADAAYKRPHICKKVFDDGRVLSTAYKRPQTMKGGHEWWKYVYDAFYDCVLCPEYQPLNYSTTNRDGYPEYKSDPNICGACPTRERCTHSKNCVKTVQRHIWKDYEELADDARYTPEYRELYKKCKETIERVFADAKEKHAMRYTRYRGLAQVTNWVKLKFVAMNLKKLAMWNWRHHFHLLIFRLFYSEYARNPVVS
;
A
#
# COMPACT_ATOMS: atom_id res chain seq x y z
N MET A 1 26.92 -45.61 -25.47
CA MET A 1 26.56 -45.47 -26.91
C MET A 1 26.06 -44.06 -27.14
N LEU A 2 26.55 -43.38 -28.18
CA LEU A 2 26.02 -42.06 -28.54
C LEU A 2 24.82 -42.30 -29.46
N GLU A 3 23.61 -41.92 -28.96
CA GLU A 3 22.39 -41.99 -29.72
C GLU A 3 22.23 -40.71 -30.56
N ARG A 4 22.08 -40.85 -31.86
CA ARG A 4 21.80 -39.70 -32.74
C ARG A 4 20.29 -39.51 -32.82
N GLY A 5 19.79 -38.37 -32.31
CA GLY A 5 18.37 -38.04 -32.36
C GLY A 5 17.84 -37.94 -33.79
N LYS A 6 16.62 -38.40 -34.02
CA LYS A 6 15.91 -38.22 -35.28
C LYS A 6 15.40 -36.77 -35.37
N MET A 7 15.77 -36.04 -36.41
CA MET A 7 15.28 -34.70 -36.73
C MET A 7 14.28 -34.77 -37.89
N ASP A 8 13.14 -35.36 -37.69
CA ASP A 8 12.06 -35.31 -38.66
C ASP A 8 11.07 -34.20 -38.25
N ARG A 9 11.09 -33.08 -38.98
CA ARG A 9 10.23 -31.92 -38.71
C ARG A 9 8.98 -31.92 -39.58
N ASP A 10 8.89 -32.80 -40.55
CA ASP A 10 7.79 -32.87 -41.52
C ASP A 10 6.81 -34.01 -41.20
N MET A 11 6.99 -34.66 -40.04
CA MET A 11 6.08 -35.71 -39.62
C MET A 11 4.72 -35.13 -39.25
N VAL A 12 3.65 -35.71 -39.79
CA VAL A 12 2.28 -35.33 -39.47
C VAL A 12 1.84 -36.01 -38.20
N GLU A 13 1.40 -35.24 -37.20
CA GLU A 13 0.84 -35.73 -35.96
C GLU A 13 -0.62 -35.24 -35.80
N PHE A 14 -1.53 -36.14 -35.40
CA PHE A 14 -2.89 -35.79 -35.03
C PHE A 14 -2.98 -35.67 -33.51
N VAL A 15 -3.20 -34.46 -33.02
CA VAL A 15 -3.25 -34.18 -31.58
C VAL A 15 -4.45 -33.33 -31.22
N VAL A 16 -5.01 -33.57 -30.03
CA VAL A 16 -6.01 -32.71 -29.40
C VAL A 16 -5.28 -31.72 -28.52
N ILE A 17 -5.48 -30.41 -28.69
CA ILE A 17 -4.76 -29.36 -27.95
C ILE A 17 -4.91 -29.52 -26.44
N ASP A 18 -6.05 -30.05 -25.96
CA ASP A 18 -6.27 -30.32 -24.56
C ASP A 18 -5.29 -31.37 -23.98
N GLN A 19 -4.90 -32.38 -24.77
CA GLN A 19 -3.96 -33.40 -24.36
C GLN A 19 -2.51 -32.90 -24.29
N LEU A 20 -2.19 -31.83 -25.02
CA LEU A 20 -0.84 -31.23 -25.02
C LEU A 20 -0.55 -30.42 -23.77
N VAL A 21 -1.57 -29.96 -23.05
CA VAL A 21 -1.38 -29.19 -21.82
C VAL A 21 -1.45 -30.11 -20.60
N PRO A 22 -0.40 -30.22 -19.79
CA PRO A 22 -0.39 -31.07 -18.61
C PRO A 22 -1.56 -30.75 -17.67
N LYS A 23 -2.15 -31.76 -17.06
CA LYS A 23 -3.29 -31.60 -16.12
C LYS A 23 -2.94 -30.70 -14.93
N GLU A 24 -1.67 -30.70 -14.51
CA GLU A 24 -1.16 -29.90 -13.39
C GLU A 24 -0.74 -28.47 -13.78
N HIS A 25 -0.92 -28.09 -15.06
CA HIS A 25 -0.49 -26.78 -15.53
C HIS A 25 -1.25 -25.66 -14.83
N LEU A 26 -0.56 -24.55 -14.50
CA LEU A 26 -1.13 -23.42 -13.77
C LEU A 26 -2.40 -22.86 -14.43
N LEU A 27 -2.43 -22.74 -15.76
CA LEU A 27 -3.58 -22.18 -16.46
C LEU A 27 -4.83 -23.04 -16.35
N ARG A 28 -4.70 -24.37 -16.24
CA ARG A 28 -5.85 -25.25 -15.95
C ARG A 28 -6.41 -24.99 -14.56
N LYS A 29 -5.53 -24.81 -13.58
CA LYS A 29 -5.93 -24.49 -12.21
C LYS A 29 -6.63 -23.13 -12.14
N VAL A 30 -6.13 -22.15 -12.90
CA VAL A 30 -6.72 -20.80 -13.00
C VAL A 30 -8.07 -20.85 -13.71
N ASP A 31 -8.17 -21.59 -14.80
CA ASP A 31 -9.42 -21.73 -15.56
C ASP A 31 -10.53 -22.42 -14.76
N ALA A 32 -10.15 -23.40 -13.94
CA ALA A 32 -11.07 -24.12 -13.05
C ALA A 32 -11.41 -23.34 -11.76
N ALA A 33 -10.70 -22.27 -11.43
CA ALA A 33 -10.88 -21.53 -10.17
C ALA A 33 -12.00 -20.49 -10.22
N VAL A 34 -12.35 -19.98 -11.41
CA VAL A 34 -13.34 -18.91 -11.60
C VAL A 34 -14.09 -19.09 -12.91
N ASP A 35 -15.34 -18.65 -12.94
CA ASP A 35 -16.13 -18.58 -14.17
C ASP A 35 -15.87 -17.27 -14.91
N PHE A 36 -15.08 -17.31 -15.98
CA PHE A 36 -14.76 -16.15 -16.79
C PHE A 36 -15.94 -15.55 -17.56
N THR A 37 -17.09 -16.25 -17.65
CA THR A 37 -18.29 -15.71 -18.31
C THR A 37 -18.85 -14.49 -17.59
N ARG A 38 -18.60 -14.36 -16.28
CA ARG A 38 -18.98 -13.15 -15.50
C ARG A 38 -18.37 -11.85 -16.02
N LEU A 39 -17.29 -11.92 -16.80
CA LEU A 39 -16.71 -10.75 -17.44
C LEU A 39 -17.66 -10.10 -18.47
N TYR A 40 -18.52 -10.89 -19.14
CA TYR A 40 -19.48 -10.34 -20.10
C TYR A 40 -20.40 -9.34 -19.42
N GLU A 41 -20.98 -9.70 -18.27
CA GLU A 41 -21.87 -8.81 -17.51
C GLU A 41 -21.22 -7.49 -17.10
N MET A 42 -19.90 -7.51 -16.84
CA MET A 42 -19.14 -6.32 -16.42
C MET A 42 -18.83 -5.37 -17.57
N VAL A 43 -18.70 -5.88 -18.79
CA VAL A 43 -18.24 -5.12 -19.97
C VAL A 43 -19.32 -4.92 -21.02
N GLU A 44 -20.41 -5.68 -21.03
CA GLU A 44 -21.51 -5.59 -21.97
C GLU A 44 -22.00 -4.13 -22.18
N PRO A 45 -22.19 -3.31 -21.12
CA PRO A 45 -22.60 -1.92 -21.27
C PRO A 45 -21.62 -1.02 -22.02
N LEU A 46 -20.40 -1.51 -22.29
CA LEU A 46 -19.32 -0.80 -22.98
C LEU A 46 -19.25 -1.17 -24.49
N TYR A 47 -20.14 -2.04 -24.94
CA TYR A 47 -20.24 -2.50 -26.34
C TYR A 47 -21.56 -2.02 -26.95
N CYS A 48 -21.54 -1.71 -28.25
CA CYS A 48 -22.76 -1.41 -29.03
C CYS A 48 -23.40 -2.71 -29.49
N GLU A 49 -24.73 -2.82 -29.39
CA GLU A 49 -25.49 -4.00 -29.77
C GLU A 49 -25.52 -4.17 -31.32
N ASP A 50 -25.75 -3.07 -32.08
CA ASP A 50 -26.11 -3.12 -33.50
C ASP A 50 -25.14 -2.42 -34.43
N ASN A 51 -24.02 -1.89 -33.98
CA ASN A 51 -23.13 -1.09 -34.84
C ASN A 51 -21.65 -1.43 -34.68
N GLY A 52 -20.97 -1.65 -35.82
CA GLY A 52 -19.53 -1.80 -35.90
C GLY A 52 -19.04 -3.19 -36.29
N ARG A 53 -17.72 -3.32 -36.49
CA ARG A 53 -17.08 -4.60 -36.77
C ARG A 53 -17.18 -5.50 -35.54
N PRO A 54 -17.44 -6.81 -35.69
CA PRO A 54 -17.40 -7.78 -34.58
C PRO A 54 -16.13 -7.60 -33.73
N SER A 55 -16.30 -7.43 -32.44
CA SER A 55 -15.17 -7.26 -31.52
C SER A 55 -14.51 -8.59 -31.21
N ILE A 56 -13.23 -8.55 -30.79
CA ILE A 56 -12.61 -9.71 -30.17
C ILE A 56 -13.32 -9.94 -28.82
N ASP A 57 -13.55 -11.20 -28.50
CA ASP A 57 -14.15 -11.63 -27.24
C ASP A 57 -13.44 -10.96 -26.03
N PRO A 58 -14.17 -10.23 -25.17
CA PRO A 58 -13.61 -9.58 -24.00
C PRO A 58 -12.96 -10.55 -23.01
N VAL A 59 -13.42 -11.79 -22.91
CA VAL A 59 -12.81 -12.84 -22.10
C VAL A 59 -11.42 -13.18 -22.63
N VAL A 60 -11.28 -13.32 -23.93
CA VAL A 60 -9.97 -13.55 -24.57
C VAL A 60 -9.02 -12.39 -24.32
N LEU A 61 -9.49 -11.15 -24.48
CA LEU A 61 -8.69 -9.95 -24.23
C LEU A 61 -8.22 -9.91 -22.77
N PHE A 62 -9.10 -10.20 -21.83
CA PHE A 62 -8.76 -10.26 -20.40
C PHE A 62 -7.78 -11.39 -20.10
N LYS A 63 -8.03 -12.61 -20.59
CA LYS A 63 -7.14 -13.76 -20.41
C LYS A 63 -5.73 -13.48 -20.98
N MET A 64 -5.60 -12.74 -22.10
CA MET A 64 -4.28 -12.32 -22.62
C MET A 64 -3.52 -11.41 -21.62
N VAL A 65 -4.20 -10.42 -21.04
CA VAL A 65 -3.60 -9.55 -20.03
C VAL A 65 -3.32 -10.32 -18.73
N LEU A 66 -4.19 -11.24 -18.38
CA LEU A 66 -3.98 -12.12 -17.23
C LEU A 66 -2.70 -12.99 -17.41
N ILE A 67 -2.48 -13.57 -18.59
CA ILE A 67 -1.22 -14.27 -18.92
C ILE A 67 -0.03 -13.35 -18.72
N GLN A 68 -0.08 -12.11 -19.22
CA GLN A 68 0.99 -11.14 -19.02
C GLN A 68 1.36 -10.98 -17.54
N HIS A 69 0.35 -10.85 -16.68
CA HIS A 69 0.55 -10.61 -15.26
C HIS A 69 0.93 -11.87 -14.48
N LEU A 70 0.34 -13.01 -14.81
CA LEU A 70 0.64 -14.32 -14.19
C LEU A 70 2.11 -14.73 -14.39
N TYR A 71 2.63 -14.52 -15.59
CA TYR A 71 3.99 -14.92 -15.96
C TYR A 71 5.01 -13.78 -15.96
N GLY A 72 4.60 -12.58 -15.54
CA GLY A 72 5.49 -11.41 -15.45
C GLY A 72 6.04 -10.98 -16.82
N LEU A 73 5.30 -11.18 -17.91
CA LEU A 73 5.74 -10.78 -19.23
C LEU A 73 5.86 -9.25 -19.33
N PRO A 74 6.93 -8.73 -19.97
CA PRO A 74 7.28 -7.32 -19.87
C PRO A 74 6.37 -6.37 -20.66
N SER A 75 5.60 -6.87 -21.62
CA SER A 75 4.72 -6.05 -22.47
C SER A 75 3.67 -6.89 -23.19
N LEU A 76 2.56 -6.26 -23.59
CA LEU A 76 1.52 -6.91 -24.41
C LEU A 76 2.07 -7.41 -25.75
N ARG A 77 3.05 -6.71 -26.36
CA ARG A 77 3.71 -7.21 -27.58
C ARG A 77 4.38 -8.56 -27.32
N ARG A 78 5.19 -8.66 -26.25
CA ARG A 78 5.82 -9.91 -25.90
C ARG A 78 4.79 -10.98 -25.53
N THR A 79 3.70 -10.59 -24.88
CA THR A 79 2.61 -11.51 -24.57
C THR A 79 1.95 -12.07 -25.83
N ALA A 80 1.67 -11.25 -26.83
CA ALA A 80 1.11 -11.71 -28.11
C ALA A 80 2.07 -12.66 -28.85
N GLU A 81 3.38 -12.37 -28.85
CA GLU A 81 4.41 -13.24 -29.41
C GLU A 81 4.44 -14.60 -28.67
N GLU A 82 4.42 -14.60 -27.34
CA GLU A 82 4.39 -15.85 -26.54
C GLU A 82 3.09 -16.64 -26.76
N VAL A 83 1.95 -15.96 -26.82
CA VAL A 83 0.64 -16.59 -27.08
C VAL A 83 0.62 -17.26 -28.45
N SER A 84 1.25 -16.68 -29.45
CA SER A 84 1.29 -17.27 -30.80
C SER A 84 2.06 -18.61 -30.86
N LEU A 85 3.00 -18.83 -29.94
CA LEU A 85 3.92 -19.98 -29.93
C LEU A 85 3.62 -21.00 -28.81
N ASN A 86 3.00 -20.58 -27.71
CA ASN A 86 2.82 -21.42 -26.53
C ASN A 86 1.46 -22.12 -26.55
N VAL A 87 1.49 -23.44 -26.62
CA VAL A 87 0.28 -24.28 -26.67
C VAL A 87 -0.62 -24.08 -25.45
N ALA A 88 -0.05 -23.98 -24.23
CA ALA A 88 -0.86 -23.79 -23.02
C ALA A 88 -1.55 -22.42 -22.99
N TYR A 89 -0.94 -21.38 -23.56
CA TYR A 89 -1.56 -20.06 -23.68
C TYR A 89 -2.71 -20.09 -24.71
N ARG A 90 -2.49 -20.73 -25.85
CA ARG A 90 -3.54 -20.93 -26.87
C ARG A 90 -4.72 -21.70 -26.31
N TRP A 91 -4.45 -22.81 -25.63
CA TRP A 91 -5.47 -23.59 -24.93
C TRP A 91 -6.30 -22.74 -23.97
N PHE A 92 -5.64 -21.94 -23.14
CA PHE A 92 -6.31 -21.08 -22.15
C PHE A 92 -7.19 -19.99 -22.78
N LEU A 93 -6.81 -19.52 -23.98
CA LEU A 93 -7.58 -18.54 -24.74
C LEU A 93 -8.67 -19.19 -25.61
N GLY A 94 -8.68 -20.50 -25.78
CA GLY A 94 -9.61 -21.22 -26.65
C GLY A 94 -9.23 -21.21 -28.14
N TYR A 95 -7.95 -20.92 -28.46
CA TYR A 95 -7.46 -20.91 -29.86
C TYR A 95 -6.87 -22.27 -30.27
N THR A 96 -7.10 -22.66 -31.53
CA THR A 96 -6.42 -23.81 -32.15
C THR A 96 -4.94 -23.49 -32.45
N LEU A 97 -4.16 -24.50 -32.84
CA LEU A 97 -2.71 -24.32 -33.10
C LEU A 97 -2.44 -23.41 -34.31
N GLN A 98 -3.34 -23.32 -35.30
CA GLN A 98 -3.15 -22.56 -36.53
C GLN A 98 -3.90 -21.23 -36.58
N GLU A 99 -4.86 -21.03 -35.67
CA GLU A 99 -5.70 -19.83 -35.66
C GLU A 99 -4.88 -18.58 -35.30
N GLU A 100 -5.17 -17.45 -35.93
CA GLU A 100 -4.51 -16.19 -35.65
C GLU A 100 -4.95 -15.64 -34.30
N THR A 101 -3.96 -15.31 -33.45
CA THR A 101 -4.19 -14.73 -32.12
C THR A 101 -4.28 -13.21 -32.19
N PRO A 102 -4.96 -12.55 -31.23
CA PRO A 102 -5.15 -11.11 -31.26
C PRO A 102 -3.83 -10.34 -31.26
N HIS A 103 -3.75 -9.33 -32.14
CA HIS A 103 -2.60 -8.44 -32.18
C HIS A 103 -2.53 -7.58 -30.92
N PHE A 104 -1.34 -7.32 -30.39
CA PHE A 104 -1.12 -6.58 -29.15
C PHE A 104 -1.73 -5.16 -29.14
N SER A 105 -1.81 -4.50 -30.31
CA SER A 105 -2.40 -3.16 -30.40
C SER A 105 -3.91 -3.17 -30.15
N THR A 106 -4.60 -4.22 -30.61
CA THR A 106 -6.04 -4.40 -30.38
C THR A 106 -6.31 -4.63 -28.89
N VAL A 107 -5.49 -5.47 -28.23
CA VAL A 107 -5.58 -5.68 -26.78
C VAL A 107 -5.33 -4.37 -26.03
N SER A 108 -4.25 -3.65 -26.39
CA SER A 108 -3.91 -2.36 -25.76
C SER A 108 -5.01 -1.31 -25.94
N TYR A 109 -5.63 -1.23 -27.13
CA TYR A 109 -6.72 -0.31 -27.40
C TYR A 109 -7.93 -0.59 -26.51
N ASN A 110 -8.36 -1.85 -26.44
CA ASN A 110 -9.50 -2.26 -25.62
C ASN A 110 -9.25 -2.01 -24.12
N PHE A 111 -8.06 -2.32 -23.61
CA PHE A 111 -7.71 -2.04 -22.22
C PHE A 111 -7.62 -0.54 -21.90
N ARG A 112 -7.32 0.29 -22.86
CA ARG A 112 -7.31 1.74 -22.66
C ARG A 112 -8.70 2.35 -22.65
N HIS A 113 -9.63 1.82 -23.45
CA HIS A 113 -10.93 2.44 -23.71
C HIS A 113 -12.11 1.71 -23.05
N ARG A 114 -11.99 0.40 -22.77
CA ARG A 114 -13.07 -0.41 -22.21
C ARG A 114 -12.74 -0.93 -20.81
N PHE A 115 -11.54 -1.43 -20.58
CA PHE A 115 -11.12 -1.85 -19.23
C PHE A 115 -10.58 -0.64 -18.44
N THR A 116 -11.48 0.33 -18.21
CA THR A 116 -11.20 1.52 -17.39
C THR A 116 -11.03 1.15 -15.92
N GLU A 117 -10.66 2.13 -15.11
CA GLU A 117 -10.49 1.92 -13.65
C GLU A 117 -11.72 1.25 -13.01
N LYS A 118 -12.93 1.71 -13.36
CA LYS A 118 -14.19 1.12 -12.84
C LYS A 118 -14.35 -0.36 -13.22
N THR A 119 -13.98 -0.75 -14.42
CA THR A 119 -14.04 -2.16 -14.84
C THR A 119 -13.00 -2.99 -14.12
N VAL A 120 -11.78 -2.46 -13.95
CA VAL A 120 -10.71 -3.12 -13.22
C VAL A 120 -11.09 -3.30 -11.74
N ASP A 121 -11.75 -2.31 -11.13
CA ASP A 121 -12.25 -2.41 -9.75
C ASP A 121 -13.33 -3.50 -9.60
N LYS A 122 -14.26 -3.61 -10.57
CA LYS A 122 -15.25 -4.70 -10.59
C LYS A 122 -14.58 -6.07 -10.69
N VAL A 123 -13.58 -6.20 -11.54
CA VAL A 123 -12.81 -7.45 -11.68
C VAL A 123 -12.03 -7.77 -10.40
N PHE A 124 -11.44 -6.76 -9.78
CA PHE A 124 -10.73 -6.93 -8.51
C PHE A 124 -11.68 -7.42 -7.40
N ALA A 125 -12.84 -6.79 -7.26
CA ALA A 125 -13.87 -7.18 -6.30
C ALA A 125 -14.38 -8.61 -6.58
N TRP A 126 -14.69 -8.93 -7.84
CA TRP A 126 -15.10 -10.28 -8.23
C TRP A 126 -14.11 -11.36 -7.78
N ILE A 127 -12.82 -11.18 -8.04
CA ILE A 127 -11.81 -12.16 -7.63
C ILE A 127 -11.73 -12.27 -6.10
N LEU A 128 -11.92 -11.18 -5.36
CA LEU A 128 -11.99 -11.23 -3.89
C LEU A 128 -13.25 -11.97 -3.41
N ASP A 129 -14.38 -11.79 -4.07
CA ASP A 129 -15.61 -12.53 -3.76
C ASP A 129 -15.42 -14.05 -3.97
N GLU A 130 -14.73 -14.46 -5.04
CA GLU A 130 -14.39 -15.87 -5.26
C GLU A 130 -13.46 -16.43 -4.16
N VAL A 131 -12.51 -15.62 -3.69
CA VAL A 131 -11.64 -15.98 -2.55
C VAL A 131 -12.46 -16.10 -1.26
N ALA A 132 -13.42 -15.21 -1.03
CA ALA A 132 -14.32 -15.23 0.13
C ALA A 132 -15.25 -16.45 0.08
N ASN A 133 -15.87 -16.74 -1.07
CA ASN A 133 -16.74 -17.89 -1.29
C ASN A 133 -15.99 -19.22 -1.08
N ALA A 134 -14.70 -19.27 -1.41
CA ALA A 134 -13.85 -20.43 -1.13
C ALA A 134 -13.43 -20.53 0.35
N GLY A 135 -13.78 -19.57 1.21
CA GLY A 135 -13.46 -19.57 2.64
C GLY A 135 -11.99 -19.22 2.96
N TYR A 136 -11.24 -18.66 2.01
CA TYR A 136 -9.81 -18.36 2.20
C TYR A 136 -9.55 -16.94 2.67
N LEU A 137 -10.54 -16.05 2.60
CA LEU A 137 -10.39 -14.67 3.03
C LEU A 137 -10.49 -14.54 4.56
N SER A 138 -9.57 -13.83 5.17
CA SER A 138 -9.51 -13.64 6.61
C SER A 138 -9.10 -12.21 6.99
N PRO A 139 -9.97 -11.21 6.76
CA PRO A 139 -9.64 -9.79 6.88
C PRO A 139 -9.74 -9.24 8.31
N ARG A 140 -9.88 -10.06 9.35
CA ARG A 140 -9.95 -9.63 10.76
C ARG A 140 -8.72 -8.81 11.19
N ALA A 141 -7.52 -9.20 10.68
CA ALA A 141 -6.30 -8.43 10.79
C ALA A 141 -5.80 -8.09 9.38
N VAL A 142 -5.54 -6.82 9.13
CA VAL A 142 -5.10 -6.29 7.84
C VAL A 142 -3.70 -5.72 7.95
N PHE A 143 -2.83 -6.09 7.03
CA PHE A 143 -1.45 -5.64 6.93
C PHE A 143 -1.35 -4.57 5.85
N ILE A 144 -0.91 -3.36 6.21
CA ILE A 144 -0.79 -2.22 5.30
C ILE A 144 0.67 -1.81 5.19
N ASP A 145 1.16 -1.66 3.96
CA ASP A 145 2.51 -1.18 3.67
C ASP A 145 2.59 -0.60 2.25
N GLY A 146 3.66 0.14 1.96
CA GLY A 146 3.95 0.76 0.68
C GLY A 146 5.10 0.10 -0.08
N THR A 147 5.00 0.04 -1.40
CA THR A 147 6.10 -0.43 -2.23
C THR A 147 6.32 0.43 -3.46
N HIS A 148 7.58 0.82 -3.69
CA HIS A 148 7.96 1.66 -4.82
C HIS A 148 8.12 0.84 -6.10
N ILE A 149 7.61 1.41 -7.20
CA ILE A 149 7.66 0.89 -8.57
C ILE A 149 8.40 1.92 -9.41
N LYS A 150 9.51 1.53 -10.03
CA LYS A 150 10.27 2.43 -10.90
C LYS A 150 9.41 2.86 -12.10
N ALA A 151 9.30 4.17 -12.31
CA ALA A 151 8.54 4.74 -13.42
C ALA A 151 9.30 4.72 -14.75
N SER A 152 8.56 4.72 -15.86
CA SER A 152 9.09 4.87 -17.22
C SER A 152 9.40 6.36 -17.53
N ALA A 153 10.23 6.96 -16.69
CA ALA A 153 10.58 8.37 -16.76
C ALA A 153 12.08 8.59 -16.99
N ASN A 154 12.41 9.58 -17.81
CA ASN A 154 13.80 9.95 -18.06
C ASN A 154 14.31 10.84 -16.92
N THR A 155 15.31 10.36 -16.19
CA THR A 155 15.90 11.07 -15.04
C THR A 155 16.62 12.36 -15.40
N LYS A 156 17.04 12.51 -16.66
CA LYS A 156 17.69 13.75 -17.15
C LYS A 156 16.69 14.82 -17.58
N LYS A 157 15.45 14.45 -17.91
CA LYS A 157 14.37 15.34 -18.33
C LYS A 157 13.47 15.67 -17.14
N GLN A 158 13.86 16.68 -16.37
CA GLN A 158 13.17 17.08 -15.13
C GLN A 158 13.07 18.62 -15.02
N VAL A 159 12.00 19.07 -14.39
CA VAL A 159 11.76 20.48 -14.03
C VAL A 159 11.52 20.59 -12.53
N LYS A 160 11.82 21.76 -11.96
CA LYS A 160 11.46 22.06 -10.58
C LYS A 160 10.21 22.93 -10.60
N GLU A 161 9.17 22.45 -9.96
CA GLU A 161 7.91 23.16 -9.79
C GLU A 161 7.70 23.57 -8.34
N HIS A 162 7.09 24.72 -8.15
CA HIS A 162 6.61 25.19 -6.86
C HIS A 162 5.12 24.89 -6.78
N ILE A 163 4.78 23.84 -6.08
CA ILE A 163 3.37 23.48 -5.86
C ILE A 163 2.91 23.92 -4.48
N PRO A 164 1.62 24.27 -4.30
CA PRO A 164 1.07 24.48 -2.97
C PRO A 164 1.34 23.29 -2.08
N ALA A 165 1.71 23.51 -0.84
CA ALA A 165 1.73 22.42 0.14
C ALA A 165 0.28 21.98 0.35
N ALA A 166 -0.01 20.69 0.12
CA ALA A 166 -1.33 20.14 0.39
C ALA A 166 -1.69 20.38 1.86
N SER A 167 -2.87 20.91 2.13
CA SER A 167 -3.40 20.97 3.49
C SER A 167 -3.60 19.53 3.97
N LYS A 168 -3.28 19.26 5.23
CA LYS A 168 -3.58 17.99 5.86
C LYS A 168 -5.10 17.85 5.89
N HIS A 169 -5.66 16.72 5.42
CA HIS A 169 -7.13 16.53 5.39
C HIS A 169 -7.76 16.61 6.79
N TYR A 170 -7.00 16.26 7.85
CA TYR A 170 -7.39 16.41 9.25
C TYR A 170 -7.10 17.82 9.84
N ALA A 171 -6.67 18.78 9.00
CA ALA A 171 -6.23 20.10 9.49
C ALA A 171 -7.36 20.88 10.17
N LYS A 172 -8.61 20.70 9.71
CA LYS A 172 -9.76 21.34 10.29
C LYS A 172 -10.05 20.80 11.69
N GLU A 173 -10.18 19.49 11.83
CA GLU A 173 -10.39 18.82 13.11
C GLU A 173 -9.26 19.12 14.10
N LEU A 174 -8.00 19.03 13.64
CA LEU A 174 -6.86 19.40 14.47
C LEU A 174 -6.94 20.85 14.95
N MET A 175 -7.36 21.79 14.10
CA MET A 175 -7.45 23.21 14.46
C MET A 175 -8.58 23.49 15.44
N GLU A 176 -9.71 22.80 15.29
CA GLU A 176 -10.84 22.88 16.24
C GLU A 176 -10.39 22.42 17.64
N GLU A 177 -9.71 21.27 17.74
CA GLU A 177 -9.22 20.76 19.02
C GLU A 177 -8.07 21.62 19.60
N VAL A 178 -7.16 22.13 18.74
CA VAL A 178 -6.11 23.09 19.16
C VAL A 178 -6.71 24.37 19.73
N ASN A 179 -7.77 24.89 19.11
CA ASN A 179 -8.43 26.09 19.59
C ASN A 179 -9.16 25.84 20.90
N ALA A 180 -9.83 24.70 21.04
CA ALA A 180 -10.46 24.28 22.31
C ALA A 180 -9.43 24.15 23.44
N ASP A 181 -8.29 23.51 23.19
CA ASP A 181 -7.20 23.40 24.17
C ASP A 181 -6.64 24.78 24.58
N ARG A 182 -6.46 25.67 23.59
CA ARG A 182 -5.98 27.04 23.86
C ARG A 182 -6.97 27.86 24.69
N GLU A 183 -8.26 27.76 24.40
CA GLU A 183 -9.31 28.45 25.15
C GLU A 183 -9.40 27.93 26.60
N ALA A 184 -9.30 26.61 26.80
CA ALA A 184 -9.24 26.00 28.14
C ALA A 184 -8.08 26.54 29.00
N HIS A 185 -6.97 26.95 28.33
CA HIS A 185 -5.81 27.57 28.98
C HIS A 185 -5.78 29.10 28.93
N GLY A 186 -6.90 29.75 28.61
CA GLY A 186 -7.04 31.20 28.55
C GLY A 186 -6.18 31.86 27.43
N LYS A 187 -5.83 31.10 26.37
CA LYS A 187 -5.13 31.65 25.20
C LYS A 187 -6.10 31.97 24.08
N LYS A 188 -5.78 32.99 23.30
CA LYS A 188 -6.60 33.33 22.13
C LYS A 188 -6.57 32.17 21.11
N PRO A 189 -7.72 31.79 20.53
CA PRO A 189 -7.77 30.83 19.45
C PRO A 189 -7.00 31.38 18.23
N PHE A 190 -6.61 30.48 17.35
CA PHE A 190 -6.05 30.86 16.06
C PHE A 190 -7.18 31.21 15.10
N ASP A 191 -7.01 32.28 14.32
CA ASP A 191 -7.92 32.61 13.22
C ASP A 191 -7.89 31.49 12.17
N ASP A 192 -9.06 31.07 11.67
CA ASP A 192 -9.23 29.97 10.71
C ASP A 192 -8.69 30.27 9.30
N GLU A 193 -8.26 31.50 9.03
CA GLU A 193 -7.68 31.83 7.73
C GLU A 193 -6.27 31.23 7.57
N PRO A 194 -6.07 30.36 6.58
CA PRO A 194 -4.70 30.09 6.12
C PRO A 194 -4.09 31.42 5.69
N PRO A 195 -2.79 31.65 5.93
CA PRO A 195 -2.15 32.93 5.64
C PRO A 195 -2.24 33.25 4.14
N THR A 196 -3.28 33.98 3.74
CA THR A 196 -3.67 34.30 2.36
C THR A 196 -2.81 35.35 1.70
N SER A 197 -1.84 35.94 2.41
CA SER A 197 -0.86 36.80 1.76
C SER A 197 0.47 36.80 2.51
N PRO A 198 1.60 36.89 1.78
CA PRO A 198 2.88 37.15 2.43
C PRO A 198 2.84 38.55 3.05
N ARG A 199 2.76 38.61 4.39
CA ARG A 199 2.95 39.87 5.10
C ARG A 199 4.24 40.53 4.58
N LYS A 200 4.14 41.77 4.07
CA LYS A 200 5.30 42.54 3.64
C LYS A 200 6.36 42.54 4.75
N PRO A 201 7.63 42.22 4.45
CA PRO A 201 8.66 42.17 5.46
C PRO A 201 8.87 43.55 6.04
N LYS A 202 8.80 43.71 7.36
CA LYS A 202 9.37 44.86 8.03
C LYS A 202 10.89 44.75 7.86
N ASP A 203 11.49 45.80 7.31
CA ASP A 203 12.93 45.97 7.07
C ASP A 203 13.75 45.64 8.32
N ASN A 204 14.42 44.53 8.36
CA ASN A 204 15.57 44.14 9.20
C ASN A 204 15.61 42.62 9.53
N THR A 205 15.13 41.76 8.66
CA THR A 205 15.29 40.31 8.85
C THR A 205 16.38 39.76 7.93
N SER A 206 17.37 39.06 8.51
CA SER A 206 18.45 38.44 7.74
C SER A 206 17.91 37.55 6.60
N LYS A 207 18.61 37.56 5.46
CA LYS A 207 18.24 36.75 4.25
C LYS A 207 17.90 35.27 4.54
N LYS A 208 18.49 34.69 5.59
CA LYS A 208 18.18 33.32 6.07
C LYS A 208 16.77 33.18 6.67
N LYS A 209 16.29 34.20 7.42
CA LYS A 209 14.91 34.21 7.98
C LYS A 209 13.87 34.45 6.88
N LEU A 210 14.21 35.23 5.87
CA LEU A 210 13.34 35.46 4.70
C LEU A 210 13.19 34.21 3.85
N ALA A 211 14.28 33.46 3.63
CA ALA A 211 14.25 32.19 2.90
C ALA A 211 13.44 31.12 3.65
N ARG A 212 13.44 31.14 5.00
CA ARG A 212 12.67 30.24 5.84
C ARG A 212 11.16 30.60 5.87
N ARG A 213 10.80 31.90 5.76
CA ARG A 213 9.40 32.39 5.69
C ARG A 213 8.77 32.21 4.31
N LYS A 214 9.55 32.25 3.21
CA LYS A 214 9.06 31.93 1.85
C LYS A 214 8.66 30.47 1.67
N LYS A 215 8.96 29.59 2.64
CA LYS A 215 8.60 28.16 2.61
C LYS A 215 7.23 27.84 3.19
N GLN A 216 6.51 28.79 3.76
CA GLN A 216 5.17 28.55 4.28
C GLN A 216 4.14 28.64 3.15
N GLY A 217 3.66 27.50 2.68
CA GLY A 217 2.60 27.37 1.69
C GLY A 217 2.97 26.74 0.34
N PHE A 218 4.26 26.70 -0.03
CA PHE A 218 4.72 26.08 -1.28
C PHE A 218 5.91 25.16 -1.04
N ARG A 219 5.87 23.98 -1.66
CA ARG A 219 7.01 23.06 -1.71
C ARG A 219 7.57 22.98 -3.11
N THR A 220 8.90 22.89 -3.24
CA THR A 220 9.55 22.63 -4.53
C THR A 220 9.57 21.14 -4.78
N VAL A 221 8.96 20.70 -5.86
CA VAL A 221 8.93 19.32 -6.30
C VAL A 221 9.72 19.19 -7.59
N THR A 222 10.48 18.12 -7.72
CA THR A 222 11.13 17.77 -8.97
C THR A 222 10.20 16.82 -9.74
N GLN A 223 9.74 17.29 -10.90
CA GLN A 223 8.80 16.57 -11.75
C GLN A 223 9.49 16.09 -13.03
N SER A 224 9.11 14.92 -13.52
CA SER A 224 9.57 14.42 -14.82
C SER A 224 8.75 15.04 -15.94
N THR A 225 9.40 15.51 -17.01
CA THR A 225 8.70 15.99 -18.22
C THR A 225 8.21 14.85 -19.10
N THR A 226 8.69 13.65 -18.91
CA THR A 226 8.29 12.45 -19.69
C THR A 226 7.16 11.66 -19.05
N ASP A 227 6.96 11.81 -17.76
CA ASP A 227 5.88 11.22 -16.97
C ASP A 227 5.59 12.15 -15.78
N PRO A 228 4.73 13.16 -15.94
CA PRO A 228 4.49 14.18 -14.92
C PRO A 228 3.85 13.63 -13.64
N ASP A 229 3.12 12.53 -13.74
CA ASP A 229 2.38 11.94 -12.61
C ASP A 229 3.27 11.12 -11.66
N CYS A 230 4.51 10.79 -12.08
CA CYS A 230 5.42 10.09 -11.19
C CYS A 230 6.13 11.05 -10.22
N GLY A 231 6.53 10.54 -9.06
CA GLY A 231 7.29 11.29 -8.05
C GLY A 231 8.77 10.93 -8.01
N LEU A 232 9.62 11.90 -7.63
CA LEU A 232 11.04 11.62 -7.39
C LEU A 232 11.21 10.97 -6.01
N PHE A 233 11.45 9.68 -5.99
CA PHE A 233 11.78 8.91 -4.80
C PHE A 233 13.28 9.04 -4.48
N VAL A 234 13.59 9.33 -3.21
CA VAL A 234 14.95 9.44 -2.70
C VAL A 234 15.10 8.59 -1.44
N LYS A 235 15.99 7.61 -1.48
CA LYS A 235 16.33 6.77 -0.31
C LYS A 235 17.84 6.81 -0.07
N GLY A 236 18.24 7.47 1.02
CA GLY A 236 19.65 7.72 1.31
C GLY A 236 20.32 8.62 0.28
N GLU A 237 21.64 8.61 0.24
CA GLU A 237 22.42 9.48 -0.66
C GLU A 237 22.51 8.95 -2.10
N HIS A 238 22.35 7.63 -2.29
CA HIS A 238 22.68 6.97 -3.56
C HIS A 238 21.48 6.57 -4.43
N LYS A 239 20.26 6.47 -3.86
CA LYS A 239 19.10 6.02 -4.63
C LYS A 239 18.12 7.15 -4.91
N ARG A 240 18.20 7.69 -6.14
CA ARG A 240 17.27 8.70 -6.66
C ARG A 240 16.68 8.20 -7.96
N GLN A 241 15.36 8.04 -8.00
CA GLN A 241 14.66 7.58 -9.20
C GLN A 241 13.23 8.13 -9.24
N PHE A 242 12.70 8.33 -10.42
CA PHE A 242 11.27 8.53 -10.58
C PHE A 242 10.52 7.22 -10.34
N ALA A 243 9.48 7.28 -9.53
CA ALA A 243 8.72 6.12 -9.10
C ALA A 243 7.26 6.47 -8.85
N TYR A 244 6.43 5.45 -8.85
CA TYR A 244 5.14 5.39 -8.19
C TYR A 244 5.27 4.56 -6.91
N GLU A 245 4.31 4.71 -6.02
CA GLU A 245 4.21 3.90 -4.81
C GLU A 245 2.84 3.25 -4.74
N ALA A 246 2.82 1.94 -4.51
CA ALA A 246 1.60 1.18 -4.30
C ALA A 246 1.43 0.93 -2.80
N HIS A 247 0.47 1.62 -2.19
CA HIS A 247 0.04 1.41 -0.81
C HIS A 247 -1.01 0.31 -0.82
N THR A 248 -0.71 -0.78 -0.17
CA THR A 248 -1.45 -2.04 -0.33
C THR A 248 -1.86 -2.59 1.01
N ALA A 249 -3.07 -3.10 1.09
CA ALA A 249 -3.61 -3.81 2.22
C ALA A 249 -3.80 -5.29 1.86
N CYS A 250 -3.36 -6.21 2.72
CA CYS A 250 -3.61 -7.64 2.57
C CYS A 250 -4.09 -8.27 3.87
N ASP A 251 -4.77 -9.41 3.78
CA ASP A 251 -5.16 -10.22 4.93
C ASP A 251 -3.99 -11.08 5.45
N LYS A 252 -4.22 -11.80 6.56
CA LYS A 252 -3.20 -12.69 7.14
C LYS A 252 -2.76 -13.83 6.21
N ASN A 253 -3.58 -14.17 5.23
CA ASN A 253 -3.29 -15.19 4.23
C ASN A 253 -2.51 -14.59 3.03
N GLY A 254 -2.32 -13.26 3.00
CA GLY A 254 -1.65 -12.53 1.95
C GLY A 254 -2.49 -12.41 0.66
N PHE A 255 -3.81 -12.44 0.76
CA PHE A 255 -4.68 -11.95 -0.31
C PHE A 255 -4.72 -10.43 -0.26
N VAL A 256 -4.49 -9.78 -1.38
CA VAL A 256 -4.55 -8.33 -1.48
C VAL A 256 -6.01 -7.89 -1.49
N LEU A 257 -6.37 -7.07 -0.49
CA LEU A 257 -7.74 -6.57 -0.28
C LEU A 257 -8.00 -5.26 -1.01
N GLU A 258 -6.98 -4.38 -1.04
CA GLU A 258 -7.05 -3.07 -1.69
C GLU A 258 -5.64 -2.55 -2.00
N THR A 259 -5.56 -1.67 -2.99
CA THR A 259 -4.33 -0.95 -3.32
C THR A 259 -4.64 0.44 -3.86
N VAL A 260 -3.87 1.41 -3.41
CA VAL A 260 -3.89 2.81 -3.87
C VAL A 260 -2.51 3.15 -4.41
N VAL A 261 -2.45 3.74 -5.60
CA VAL A 261 -1.20 4.13 -6.22
C VAL A 261 -1.03 5.65 -6.16
N THR A 262 0.12 6.09 -5.70
CA THR A 262 0.48 7.51 -5.61
C THR A 262 1.79 7.81 -6.33
N PRO A 263 2.10 9.09 -6.62
CA PRO A 263 3.46 9.49 -6.97
C PRO A 263 4.45 9.07 -5.88
N GLY A 264 5.61 8.54 -6.24
CA GLY A 264 6.58 7.95 -5.28
C GLY A 264 7.28 8.95 -4.34
N ASN A 265 6.86 10.21 -4.33
CA ASN A 265 7.28 11.23 -3.36
C ASN A 265 6.15 11.62 -2.38
N VAL A 266 5.03 10.91 -2.41
CA VAL A 266 3.96 11.02 -1.41
C VAL A 266 4.36 10.16 -0.20
N HIS A 267 4.17 10.70 0.99
CA HIS A 267 4.51 9.96 2.21
C HIS A 267 3.40 8.95 2.54
N ASP A 268 3.79 7.76 3.01
CA ASP A 268 2.88 6.65 3.35
C ASP A 268 1.68 7.09 4.22
N SER A 269 1.93 7.94 5.20
CA SER A 269 0.89 8.46 6.09
C SER A 269 -0.18 9.32 5.40
N VAL A 270 0.07 9.81 4.18
CA VAL A 270 -0.93 10.58 3.41
C VAL A 270 -1.85 9.65 2.63
N ALA A 271 -1.31 8.55 2.14
CA ALA A 271 -2.09 7.56 1.38
C ALA A 271 -2.86 6.59 2.30
N PHE A 272 -2.49 6.54 3.58
CA PHE A 272 -3.10 5.62 4.56
C PHE A 272 -4.62 5.72 4.61
N ASP A 273 -5.14 6.94 4.69
CA ASP A 273 -6.58 7.13 4.88
C ASP A 273 -7.41 6.57 3.74
N GLU A 274 -6.96 6.76 2.49
CA GLU A 274 -7.67 6.22 1.33
C GLU A 274 -7.67 4.69 1.32
N VAL A 275 -6.53 4.06 1.65
CA VAL A 275 -6.43 2.59 1.76
C VAL A 275 -7.30 2.09 2.90
N TYR A 276 -7.19 2.72 4.06
CA TYR A 276 -7.91 2.35 5.27
C TYR A 276 -9.42 2.45 5.07
N ASP A 277 -9.91 3.58 4.55
CA ASP A 277 -11.35 3.81 4.33
C ASP A 277 -11.95 2.83 3.34
N LYS A 278 -11.25 2.52 2.23
CA LYS A 278 -11.68 1.52 1.27
C LYS A 278 -11.74 0.12 1.88
N VAL A 279 -10.71 -0.26 2.62
CA VAL A 279 -10.65 -1.58 3.27
C VAL A 279 -11.71 -1.73 4.33
N THR A 280 -11.88 -0.77 5.23
CA THR A 280 -12.85 -0.86 6.33
C THR A 280 -14.29 -0.76 5.85
N LYS A 281 -14.54 -0.06 4.75
CA LYS A 281 -15.84 -0.03 4.07
C LYS A 281 -16.20 -1.39 3.46
N ASN A 282 -15.25 -2.05 2.78
CA ASN A 282 -15.48 -3.31 2.12
C ASN A 282 -15.43 -4.50 3.09
N PHE A 283 -14.70 -4.37 4.19
CA PHE A 283 -14.51 -5.41 5.20
C PHE A 283 -14.74 -4.84 6.60
N PRO A 284 -16.01 -4.64 7.01
CA PRO A 284 -16.36 -4.07 8.33
C PRO A 284 -15.85 -4.91 9.52
N GLN A 285 -15.56 -6.20 9.31
CA GLN A 285 -15.05 -7.14 10.32
C GLN A 285 -13.55 -6.95 10.64
N VAL A 286 -12.88 -5.94 10.08
CA VAL A 286 -11.50 -5.59 10.41
C VAL A 286 -11.44 -5.07 11.85
N GLU A 287 -10.62 -5.71 12.69
CA GLU A 287 -10.40 -5.36 14.10
C GLU A 287 -9.01 -4.77 14.34
N ALA A 288 -8.02 -5.22 13.56
CA ALA A 288 -6.63 -4.80 13.74
C ALA A 288 -5.99 -4.38 12.42
N ILE A 289 -5.27 -3.27 12.46
CA ILE A 289 -4.40 -2.79 11.40
C ILE A 289 -2.95 -3.02 11.83
N VAL A 290 -2.18 -3.72 11.01
CA VAL A 290 -0.76 -3.97 11.21
C VAL A 290 0.03 -3.18 10.18
N ALA A 291 0.89 -2.27 10.64
CA ALA A 291 1.67 -1.40 9.75
C ALA A 291 3.07 -1.13 10.31
N ASP A 292 3.95 -0.57 9.50
CA ASP A 292 5.28 -0.20 9.97
C ASP A 292 5.25 1.07 10.87
N ALA A 293 6.38 1.41 11.49
CA ALA A 293 6.48 2.58 12.36
C ALA A 293 6.31 3.93 11.65
N ALA A 294 6.33 3.98 10.31
CA ALA A 294 6.11 5.21 9.54
C ALA A 294 4.63 5.64 9.60
N TYR A 295 3.74 4.67 9.77
CA TYR A 295 2.31 4.89 9.90
C TYR A 295 1.87 5.31 11.31
N LYS A 296 2.72 5.14 12.35
CA LYS A 296 2.40 5.63 13.69
C LYS A 296 2.50 7.16 13.74
N ARG A 297 1.42 7.82 13.38
CA ARG A 297 1.22 9.28 13.42
C ARG A 297 -0.01 9.61 14.27
N PRO A 298 -0.04 10.73 14.98
CA PRO A 298 -1.16 11.07 15.87
C PRO A 298 -2.53 10.94 15.20
N HIS A 299 -2.70 11.49 13.99
CA HIS A 299 -3.97 11.43 13.26
C HIS A 299 -4.37 10.01 12.82
N ILE A 300 -3.39 9.16 12.43
CA ILE A 300 -3.66 7.76 12.07
C ILE A 300 -4.06 6.97 13.31
N CYS A 301 -3.34 7.16 14.41
CA CYS A 301 -3.68 6.51 15.67
C CYS A 301 -5.10 6.91 16.10
N LYS A 302 -5.40 8.22 16.14
CA LYS A 302 -6.74 8.71 16.46
C LYS A 302 -7.81 8.07 15.59
N LYS A 303 -7.68 8.14 14.27
CA LYS A 303 -8.65 7.59 13.32
C LYS A 303 -8.95 6.10 13.55
N VAL A 304 -7.89 5.30 13.73
CA VAL A 304 -8.04 3.84 13.90
C VAL A 304 -8.69 3.50 15.24
N PHE A 305 -8.31 4.19 16.33
CA PHE A 305 -8.87 3.93 17.66
C PHE A 305 -10.28 4.51 17.82
N ASP A 306 -10.61 5.66 17.24
CA ASP A 306 -11.96 6.22 17.23
C ASP A 306 -12.95 5.30 16.48
N ASP A 307 -12.49 4.59 15.46
CA ASP A 307 -13.26 3.54 14.77
C ASP A 307 -13.37 2.22 15.58
N GLY A 308 -12.87 2.17 16.82
CA GLY A 308 -12.89 0.99 17.67
C GLY A 308 -11.97 -0.14 17.23
N ARG A 309 -10.95 0.17 16.42
CA ARG A 309 -9.95 -0.79 15.93
C ARG A 309 -8.61 -0.58 16.60
N VAL A 310 -7.70 -1.54 16.46
CA VAL A 310 -6.37 -1.48 17.04
C VAL A 310 -5.30 -1.27 15.97
N LEU A 311 -4.36 -0.36 16.22
CA LEU A 311 -3.18 -0.15 15.39
C LEU A 311 -1.97 -0.86 16.03
N SER A 312 -1.48 -1.91 15.38
CA SER A 312 -0.27 -2.65 15.79
C SER A 312 0.91 -2.21 14.93
N THR A 313 1.89 -1.53 15.56
CA THR A 313 3.09 -1.04 14.88
C THR A 313 4.36 -1.37 15.66
N ALA A 314 5.52 -1.26 14.98
CA ALA A 314 6.79 -1.30 15.68
C ALA A 314 6.96 -0.13 16.65
N TYR A 315 7.46 -0.43 17.82
CA TYR A 315 7.90 0.60 18.76
C TYR A 315 9.15 1.32 18.22
N LYS A 316 9.09 2.63 18.13
CA LYS A 316 10.22 3.47 17.82
C LYS A 316 10.60 4.27 19.06
N ARG A 317 11.78 3.94 19.64
CA ARG A 317 12.30 4.68 20.79
C ARG A 317 12.46 6.15 20.43
N PRO A 318 11.91 7.09 21.24
CA PRO A 318 12.14 8.50 21.05
C PRO A 318 13.63 8.84 21.12
N GLN A 319 14.07 9.74 20.23
CA GLN A 319 15.45 10.17 20.23
C GLN A 319 15.68 11.14 21.39
N THR A 320 16.78 10.93 22.11
CA THR A 320 17.24 11.81 23.18
C THR A 320 18.54 12.48 22.78
N MET A 321 18.84 13.60 23.39
CA MET A 321 20.13 14.26 23.27
C MET A 321 21.25 13.31 23.76
N LYS A 322 22.40 13.31 23.07
CA LYS A 322 23.54 12.48 23.48
C LYS A 322 23.96 12.82 24.93
N GLY A 323 23.96 11.84 25.81
CA GLY A 323 24.22 12.02 27.23
C GLY A 323 23.08 12.67 28.02
N GLY A 324 21.96 12.98 27.39
CA GLY A 324 20.79 13.58 28.02
C GLY A 324 19.93 12.58 28.80
N HIS A 325 18.97 13.11 29.53
CA HIS A 325 17.95 12.29 30.17
C HIS A 325 17.07 11.60 29.13
N GLU A 326 16.71 10.35 29.41
CA GLU A 326 15.81 9.58 28.60
C GLU A 326 14.41 10.19 28.64
N TRP A 327 13.69 10.06 27.49
CA TRP A 327 12.37 10.67 27.31
C TRP A 327 11.36 10.25 28.38
N TRP A 328 11.34 8.99 28.80
CA TRP A 328 10.40 8.46 29.81
C TRP A 328 10.60 9.02 31.23
N LYS A 329 11.69 9.75 31.48
CA LYS A 329 11.90 10.45 32.73
C LYS A 329 11.14 11.77 32.82
N TYR A 330 10.56 12.23 31.72
CA TYR A 330 9.65 13.35 31.68
C TYR A 330 8.22 12.81 31.71
N VAL A 331 7.57 12.90 32.88
CA VAL A 331 6.26 12.30 33.10
C VAL A 331 5.19 13.35 32.97
N TYR A 332 4.22 13.13 32.09
CA TYR A 332 3.04 14.00 31.97
C TYR A 332 2.04 13.67 33.06
N ASP A 333 1.62 14.68 33.80
CA ASP A 333 0.55 14.61 34.79
C ASP A 333 -0.69 15.27 34.20
N ALA A 334 -1.70 14.44 33.89
CA ALA A 334 -2.94 14.90 33.29
C ALA A 334 -3.85 15.66 34.27
N PHE A 335 -3.70 15.45 35.58
CA PHE A 335 -4.51 16.12 36.57
C PHE A 335 -4.09 17.58 36.76
N TYR A 336 -2.76 17.82 36.85
CA TYR A 336 -2.21 19.16 36.97
C TYR A 336 -1.86 19.82 35.65
N ASP A 337 -2.06 19.11 34.53
CA ASP A 337 -1.64 19.51 33.18
C ASP A 337 -0.22 20.10 33.14
N CYS A 338 0.72 19.32 33.61
CA CYS A 338 2.12 19.67 33.63
C CYS A 338 3.01 18.47 33.27
N VAL A 339 4.27 18.73 32.95
CA VAL A 339 5.27 17.67 32.76
C VAL A 339 6.27 17.73 33.91
N LEU A 340 6.40 16.63 34.68
CA LEU A 340 7.43 16.49 35.69
C LEU A 340 8.77 16.16 35.04
N CYS A 341 9.80 16.92 35.37
CA CYS A 341 11.17 16.63 34.95
C CYS A 341 11.84 15.53 35.83
N PRO A 342 13.02 15.00 35.45
CA PRO A 342 13.75 14.01 36.25
C PRO A 342 14.09 14.44 37.68
N GLU A 343 14.12 15.74 37.97
CA GLU A 343 14.31 16.33 39.29
C GLU A 343 12.97 16.74 39.94
N TYR A 344 11.86 16.12 39.50
CA TYR A 344 10.50 16.31 40.01
C TYR A 344 9.99 17.76 40.02
N GLN A 345 10.57 18.64 39.16
CA GLN A 345 10.07 20.00 39.01
C GLN A 345 9.06 20.08 37.88
N PRO A 346 7.93 20.79 38.05
CA PRO A 346 6.91 20.92 37.04
C PRO A 346 7.36 21.83 35.90
N LEU A 347 7.12 21.39 34.66
CA LEU A 347 7.11 22.22 33.47
C LEU A 347 5.65 22.56 33.20
N ASN A 348 5.30 23.85 33.28
CA ASN A 348 3.93 24.29 33.15
C ASN A 348 3.58 24.56 31.70
N TYR A 349 2.27 24.45 31.38
CA TYR A 349 1.74 24.78 30.08
C TYR A 349 2.11 26.21 29.69
N SER A 350 2.56 26.41 28.48
CA SER A 350 2.95 27.71 27.92
C SER A 350 2.05 28.13 26.77
N THR A 351 1.86 27.27 25.80
CA THR A 351 1.03 27.50 24.59
C THR A 351 0.89 26.24 23.78
N THR A 352 -0.16 26.14 23.00
CA THR A 352 -0.29 25.10 21.95
C THR A 352 -0.04 25.71 20.59
N ASN A 353 0.81 25.08 19.80
CA ASN A 353 1.15 25.54 18.48
C ASN A 353 0.11 25.06 17.41
N ARG A 354 0.18 25.60 16.17
CA ARG A 354 -0.75 25.24 15.08
C ARG A 354 -0.63 23.79 14.59
N ASP A 355 0.44 23.10 14.93
CA ASP A 355 0.66 21.70 14.59
C ASP A 355 0.12 20.74 15.66
N GLY A 356 -0.59 21.26 16.67
CA GLY A 356 -1.23 20.48 17.72
C GLY A 356 -0.30 20.05 18.86
N TYR A 357 0.80 20.78 19.09
CA TYR A 357 1.72 20.49 20.18
C TYR A 357 1.59 21.51 21.31
N PRO A 358 0.95 21.21 22.46
CA PRO A 358 1.16 21.86 23.74
C PRO A 358 2.65 21.89 24.10
N GLU A 359 3.11 23.05 24.53
CA GLU A 359 4.49 23.30 24.98
C GLU A 359 4.49 23.51 26.50
N TYR A 360 5.21 22.68 27.20
CA TYR A 360 5.44 22.78 28.64
C TYR A 360 6.84 23.31 28.88
N LYS A 361 6.97 24.36 29.72
CA LYS A 361 8.25 25.04 29.97
C LYS A 361 8.59 25.05 31.44
N SER A 362 9.87 24.82 31.71
CA SER A 362 10.41 24.91 33.09
C SER A 362 10.63 26.35 33.51
N ASP A 363 10.68 26.58 34.83
CA ASP A 363 11.13 27.84 35.41
C ASP A 363 12.65 28.01 35.23
N PRO A 364 13.09 29.11 34.56
CA PRO A 364 14.51 29.38 34.35
C PRO A 364 15.32 29.53 35.60
N ASN A 365 14.73 30.03 36.71
CA ASN A 365 15.42 30.22 37.98
C ASN A 365 15.75 28.85 38.61
N ILE A 366 14.79 27.92 38.61
CA ILE A 366 14.99 26.56 39.10
C ILE A 366 16.02 25.81 38.24
N CYS A 367 15.86 25.88 36.91
CA CYS A 367 16.77 25.21 35.99
C CYS A 367 18.16 25.84 35.94
N GLY A 368 18.31 27.11 36.29
CA GLY A 368 19.61 27.80 36.41
C GLY A 368 20.51 27.17 37.46
N ALA A 369 19.93 26.75 38.61
CA ALA A 369 20.63 26.13 39.73
C ALA A 369 20.60 24.57 39.69
N CYS A 370 19.99 23.98 38.67
CA CYS A 370 19.77 22.52 38.60
C CYS A 370 21.09 21.76 38.36
N PRO A 371 21.44 20.76 39.18
CA PRO A 371 22.69 20.00 39.06
C PRO A 371 22.77 19.15 37.81
N THR A 372 21.62 18.75 37.23
CA THR A 372 21.55 17.92 36.04
C THR A 372 21.22 18.72 34.77
N ARG A 373 21.32 20.05 34.82
CA ARG A 373 20.97 20.95 33.72
C ARG A 373 21.60 20.58 32.38
N GLU A 374 22.90 20.25 32.37
CA GLU A 374 23.62 19.91 31.14
C GLU A 374 23.06 18.67 30.43
N ARG A 375 22.48 17.75 31.19
CA ARG A 375 21.79 16.57 30.66
C ARG A 375 20.35 16.85 30.22
N CYS A 376 19.80 18.02 30.58
CA CYS A 376 18.42 18.38 30.35
C CYS A 376 18.26 19.40 29.22
N THR A 377 19.01 20.52 29.27
CA THR A 377 18.89 21.60 28.27
C THR A 377 20.20 22.37 28.10
N HIS A 378 20.49 22.71 26.83
CA HIS A 378 21.58 23.63 26.46
C HIS A 378 21.07 25.05 26.15
N SER A 379 19.82 25.36 26.53
CA SER A 379 19.24 26.69 26.33
C SER A 379 20.03 27.76 27.10
N LYS A 380 20.37 28.85 26.43
CA LYS A 380 21.03 30.02 27.07
C LYS A 380 20.19 30.62 28.19
N ASN A 381 18.86 30.54 28.07
CA ASN A 381 17.90 31.09 29.02
C ASN A 381 17.52 30.05 30.10
N CYS A 382 18.26 28.95 30.27
CA CYS A 382 17.98 27.89 31.24
C CYS A 382 16.56 27.31 31.17
N VAL A 383 15.90 27.32 30.01
CA VAL A 383 14.55 26.80 29.88
C VAL A 383 14.59 25.45 29.16
N LYS A 384 13.96 24.45 29.77
CA LYS A 384 13.58 23.19 29.12
C LYS A 384 12.18 23.30 28.55
N THR A 385 11.99 22.95 27.28
CA THR A 385 10.66 22.82 26.66
C THR A 385 10.43 21.37 26.32
N VAL A 386 9.28 20.85 26.75
CA VAL A 386 8.76 19.54 26.35
C VAL A 386 7.48 19.77 25.56
N GLN A 387 7.31 19.06 24.45
CA GLN A 387 6.13 19.13 23.61
C GLN A 387 5.40 17.78 23.65
N ARG A 388 4.08 17.81 23.84
CA ARG A 388 3.19 16.66 23.77
C ARG A 388 2.11 16.96 22.73
N HIS A 389 1.83 16.07 21.78
CA HIS A 389 0.74 16.30 20.83
C HIS A 389 -0.60 16.12 21.53
N ILE A 390 -1.65 16.89 21.15
CA ILE A 390 -3.00 16.77 21.73
C ILE A 390 -3.58 15.35 21.58
N TRP A 391 -3.21 14.64 20.51
CA TRP A 391 -3.57 13.24 20.25
C TRP A 391 -2.50 12.24 20.71
N LYS A 392 -1.68 12.61 21.70
CA LYS A 392 -0.59 11.74 22.17
C LYS A 392 -1.11 10.47 22.83
N ASP A 393 -2.25 10.53 23.48
CA ASP A 393 -2.87 9.39 24.15
C ASP A 393 -3.16 8.24 23.16
N TYR A 394 -3.60 8.55 21.94
CA TYR A 394 -3.79 7.57 20.88
C TYR A 394 -2.47 6.94 20.41
N GLU A 395 -1.36 7.69 20.39
CA GLU A 395 -0.05 7.10 20.10
C GLU A 395 0.42 6.18 21.22
N GLU A 396 0.09 6.50 22.48
CA GLU A 396 0.39 5.68 23.64
C GLU A 396 -0.42 4.39 23.64
N LEU A 397 -1.72 4.43 23.27
CA LEU A 397 -2.52 3.23 23.03
C LEU A 397 -1.90 2.31 21.96
N ALA A 398 -1.37 2.87 20.86
CA ALA A 398 -0.67 2.09 19.85
C ALA A 398 0.65 1.49 20.37
N ASP A 399 1.35 2.20 21.29
CA ASP A 399 2.54 1.67 21.95
C ASP A 399 2.19 0.54 22.94
N ASP A 400 1.07 0.65 23.63
CA ASP A 400 0.61 -0.34 24.61
C ASP A 400 0.08 -1.62 23.94
N ALA A 401 -0.44 -1.53 22.71
CA ALA A 401 -0.85 -2.70 21.93
C ALA A 401 0.28 -3.75 21.81
N ARG A 402 1.56 -3.35 21.82
CA ARG A 402 2.72 -4.27 21.82
C ARG A 402 2.79 -5.20 23.02
N TYR A 403 2.20 -4.83 24.17
CA TYR A 403 2.19 -5.64 25.38
C TYR A 403 1.09 -6.70 25.34
N THR A 404 0.10 -6.55 24.46
CA THR A 404 -0.92 -7.56 24.21
C THR A 404 -0.32 -8.68 23.36
N PRO A 405 -0.29 -9.94 23.84
CA PRO A 405 0.35 -11.05 23.12
C PRO A 405 -0.17 -11.23 21.69
N GLU A 406 -1.47 -11.09 21.47
CA GLU A 406 -2.11 -11.22 20.14
C GLU A 406 -1.53 -10.21 19.14
N TYR A 407 -1.49 -8.92 19.47
CA TYR A 407 -1.00 -7.89 18.55
C TYR A 407 0.50 -7.95 18.32
N ARG A 408 1.26 -8.40 19.31
CA ARG A 408 2.68 -8.68 19.17
C ARG A 408 2.94 -9.80 18.17
N GLU A 409 2.15 -10.87 18.22
CA GLU A 409 2.26 -11.98 17.25
C GLU A 409 1.80 -11.55 15.84
N LEU A 410 0.74 -10.74 15.73
CA LEU A 410 0.32 -10.17 14.46
C LEU A 410 1.43 -9.33 13.82
N TYR A 411 2.10 -8.47 14.61
CA TYR A 411 3.21 -7.67 14.09
C TYR A 411 4.38 -8.52 13.56
N LYS A 412 4.72 -9.62 14.25
CA LYS A 412 5.76 -10.55 13.78
C LYS A 412 5.43 -11.15 12.40
N LYS A 413 4.15 -11.38 12.13
CA LYS A 413 3.68 -11.92 10.83
C LYS A 413 3.77 -10.92 9.67
N CYS A 414 4.05 -9.64 9.91
CA CYS A 414 4.16 -8.62 8.86
C CYS A 414 5.15 -9.02 7.76
N LYS A 415 6.30 -9.61 8.14
CA LYS A 415 7.32 -10.10 7.19
C LYS A 415 6.86 -11.27 6.35
N GLU A 416 6.05 -12.14 6.93
CA GLU A 416 5.53 -13.35 6.28
C GLU A 416 4.29 -13.06 5.41
N THR A 417 3.67 -11.90 5.57
CA THR A 417 2.46 -11.48 4.87
C THR A 417 2.77 -10.41 3.81
N ILE A 418 2.69 -9.13 4.17
CA ILE A 418 2.76 -8.03 3.18
C ILE A 418 4.13 -7.94 2.50
N GLU A 419 5.25 -8.14 3.23
CA GLU A 419 6.58 -8.14 2.62
C GLU A 419 6.72 -9.27 1.60
N ARG A 420 6.16 -10.46 1.88
CA ARG A 420 6.13 -11.58 0.94
C ARG A 420 5.25 -11.31 -0.27
N VAL A 421 4.10 -10.66 -0.08
CA VAL A 421 3.25 -10.20 -1.20
C VAL A 421 4.05 -9.30 -2.13
N PHE A 422 4.79 -8.32 -1.59
CA PHE A 422 5.62 -7.44 -2.40
C PHE A 422 6.82 -8.14 -3.05
N ALA A 423 7.43 -9.10 -2.37
CA ALA A 423 8.49 -9.90 -2.95
C ALA A 423 7.97 -10.70 -4.15
N ASP A 424 6.84 -11.38 -3.99
CA ASP A 424 6.21 -12.14 -5.08
C ASP A 424 5.79 -11.23 -6.25
N ALA A 425 5.20 -10.06 -5.96
CA ALA A 425 4.83 -9.07 -6.98
C ALA A 425 6.05 -8.60 -7.81
N LYS A 426 7.17 -8.35 -7.15
CA LYS A 426 8.40 -7.87 -7.79
C LYS A 426 9.16 -8.95 -8.56
N GLU A 427 9.29 -10.15 -7.97
CA GLU A 427 10.11 -11.23 -8.53
C GLU A 427 9.35 -12.08 -9.55
N LYS A 428 8.10 -12.45 -9.24
CA LYS A 428 7.33 -13.38 -10.06
C LYS A 428 6.39 -12.69 -11.05
N HIS A 429 5.97 -11.46 -10.72
CA HIS A 429 4.97 -10.73 -11.49
C HIS A 429 5.52 -9.42 -12.12
N ALA A 430 6.85 -9.24 -12.16
CA ALA A 430 7.57 -8.14 -12.79
C ALA A 430 7.10 -6.73 -12.36
N MET A 431 6.82 -6.53 -11.04
CA MET A 431 6.32 -5.24 -10.53
C MET A 431 7.46 -4.25 -10.15
N ARG A 432 8.73 -4.56 -10.42
CA ARG A 432 9.86 -3.66 -10.11
C ARG A 432 9.87 -2.39 -10.97
N TYR A 433 9.37 -2.49 -12.20
CA TYR A 433 9.39 -1.42 -13.19
C TYR A 433 8.09 -1.43 -14.02
N THR A 434 7.50 -0.26 -14.21
CA THR A 434 6.36 -0.10 -15.12
C THR A 434 6.77 0.56 -16.42
N ARG A 435 6.23 0.06 -17.55
CA ARG A 435 6.35 0.70 -18.87
C ARG A 435 5.22 1.69 -19.13
N TYR A 436 4.17 1.63 -18.33
CA TYR A 436 3.03 2.54 -18.42
C TYR A 436 3.41 3.90 -17.81
N ARG A 437 2.78 4.96 -18.32
CA ARG A 437 2.91 6.34 -17.86
C ARG A 437 1.55 6.88 -17.48
N GLY A 438 1.53 7.81 -16.57
CA GLY A 438 0.31 8.39 -16.03
C GLY A 438 -0.30 7.56 -14.90
N LEU A 439 -0.80 8.25 -13.86
CA LEU A 439 -1.26 7.62 -12.61
C LEU A 439 -2.37 6.60 -12.86
N ALA A 440 -3.38 6.94 -13.67
CA ALA A 440 -4.52 6.06 -13.97
C ALA A 440 -4.08 4.73 -14.63
N GLN A 441 -3.16 4.81 -15.62
CA GLN A 441 -2.67 3.61 -16.30
C GLN A 441 -1.83 2.73 -15.39
N VAL A 442 -1.02 3.34 -14.52
CA VAL A 442 -0.19 2.61 -13.55
C VAL A 442 -1.06 1.99 -12.47
N THR A 443 -2.10 2.68 -12.00
CA THR A 443 -3.09 2.15 -11.04
C THR A 443 -3.75 0.89 -11.60
N ASN A 444 -4.28 0.93 -12.82
CA ASN A 444 -4.90 -0.21 -13.47
C ASN A 444 -3.91 -1.38 -13.63
N TRP A 445 -2.68 -1.09 -14.02
CA TRP A 445 -1.64 -2.09 -14.17
C TRP A 445 -1.27 -2.76 -12.83
N VAL A 446 -1.20 -2.00 -11.73
CA VAL A 446 -0.94 -2.52 -10.38
C VAL A 446 -2.11 -3.38 -9.91
N LYS A 447 -3.35 -2.90 -10.04
CA LYS A 447 -4.56 -3.64 -9.65
C LYS A 447 -4.65 -4.97 -10.39
N LEU A 448 -4.43 -4.98 -11.72
CA LEU A 448 -4.45 -6.21 -12.52
C LEU A 448 -3.35 -7.21 -12.13
N LYS A 449 -2.20 -6.74 -11.65
CA LYS A 449 -1.18 -7.64 -11.09
C LYS A 449 -1.66 -8.30 -9.82
N PHE A 450 -2.28 -7.54 -8.93
CA PHE A 450 -2.82 -8.12 -7.69
C PHE A 450 -4.02 -9.03 -7.96
N VAL A 451 -4.86 -8.72 -8.95
CA VAL A 451 -5.89 -9.65 -9.46
C VAL A 451 -5.25 -10.97 -9.87
N ALA A 452 -4.20 -10.94 -10.68
CA ALA A 452 -3.50 -12.14 -11.13
C ALA A 452 -2.85 -12.91 -9.96
N MET A 453 -2.31 -12.20 -8.98
CA MET A 453 -1.71 -12.81 -7.79
C MET A 453 -2.77 -13.48 -6.90
N ASN A 454 -3.89 -12.79 -6.63
CA ASN A 454 -5.00 -13.34 -5.86
C ASN A 454 -5.59 -14.58 -6.56
N LEU A 455 -5.86 -14.48 -7.86
CA LEU A 455 -6.39 -15.58 -8.65
C LEU A 455 -5.43 -16.78 -8.70
N LYS A 456 -4.13 -16.54 -8.91
CA LYS A 456 -3.13 -17.62 -8.85
C LYS A 456 -3.13 -18.32 -7.50
N LYS A 457 -3.22 -17.57 -6.42
CA LYS A 457 -3.23 -18.08 -5.06
C LYS A 457 -4.50 -18.90 -4.80
N LEU A 458 -5.66 -18.37 -5.19
CA LEU A 458 -6.95 -19.08 -5.14
C LEU A 458 -6.87 -20.42 -5.88
N ALA A 459 -6.44 -20.38 -7.14
CA ALA A 459 -6.30 -21.57 -7.98
C ALA A 459 -5.38 -22.64 -7.38
N MET A 460 -4.26 -22.23 -6.79
CA MET A 460 -3.31 -23.13 -6.15
C MET A 460 -3.86 -23.70 -4.83
N TRP A 461 -4.65 -22.95 -4.08
CA TRP A 461 -5.24 -23.41 -2.83
C TRP A 461 -6.41 -24.34 -3.09
N ASN A 462 -7.29 -24.03 -4.06
CA ASN A 462 -8.34 -24.93 -4.52
C ASN A 462 -7.78 -26.29 -4.97
N TRP A 463 -6.71 -26.24 -5.77
CA TRP A 463 -6.05 -27.47 -6.25
C TRP A 463 -5.51 -28.32 -5.10
N ARG A 464 -4.83 -27.71 -4.13
CA ARG A 464 -4.30 -28.44 -2.96
C ARG A 464 -5.42 -29.05 -2.12
N HIS A 465 -6.49 -28.29 -1.90
CA HIS A 465 -7.64 -28.77 -1.11
C HIS A 465 -8.30 -29.98 -1.78
N HIS A 466 -8.53 -29.94 -3.09
CA HIS A 466 -9.07 -31.08 -3.83
C HIS A 466 -8.14 -32.31 -3.79
N PHE A 467 -6.82 -32.08 -3.89
CA PHE A 467 -5.83 -33.16 -3.82
C PHE A 467 -5.84 -33.86 -2.44
N HIS A 468 -5.91 -33.10 -1.37
CA HIS A 468 -6.02 -33.64 -0.02
C HIS A 468 -7.32 -34.43 0.19
N LEU A 469 -8.44 -33.96 -0.33
CA LEU A 469 -9.72 -34.66 -0.27
C LEU A 469 -9.68 -35.97 -1.06
N LEU A 470 -9.04 -36.00 -2.22
CA LEU A 470 -8.86 -37.20 -3.02
C LEU A 470 -7.99 -38.24 -2.31
N ILE A 471 -6.87 -37.81 -1.74
CA ILE A 471 -5.98 -38.67 -0.94
C ILE A 471 -6.76 -39.23 0.25
N PHE A 472 -7.46 -38.37 1.00
CA PHE A 472 -8.25 -38.80 2.15
C PHE A 472 -9.33 -39.82 1.76
N ARG A 473 -10.05 -39.62 0.64
CA ARG A 473 -11.03 -40.56 0.12
C ARG A 473 -10.40 -41.91 -0.29
N LEU A 474 -9.22 -41.89 -0.91
CA LEU A 474 -8.49 -43.10 -1.27
C LEU A 474 -8.08 -43.91 -0.03
N PHE A 475 -7.46 -43.24 0.94
CA PHE A 475 -7.07 -43.89 2.19
C PHE A 475 -8.29 -44.41 3.00
N TYR A 476 -9.37 -43.62 3.05
CA TYR A 476 -10.57 -44.07 3.77
C TYR A 476 -11.29 -45.22 3.06
N SER A 477 -11.26 -45.26 1.72
CA SER A 477 -11.80 -46.35 0.93
C SER A 477 -10.99 -47.67 1.06
N GLU A 478 -9.67 -47.57 1.22
CA GLU A 478 -8.80 -48.72 1.53
C GLU A 478 -9.00 -49.22 2.96
N TYR A 479 -9.14 -48.33 3.93
CA TYR A 479 -9.41 -48.69 5.33
C TYR A 479 -10.80 -49.31 5.51
N ALA A 480 -11.79 -48.84 4.77
CA ALA A 480 -13.14 -49.42 4.77
C ALA A 480 -13.22 -50.77 4.06
N ARG A 481 -12.28 -51.09 3.16
CA ARG A 481 -12.22 -52.39 2.46
C ARG A 481 -11.45 -53.48 3.22
N ASN A 482 -10.59 -53.10 4.15
CA ASN A 482 -9.84 -54.00 5.02
C ASN A 482 -10.06 -53.62 6.49
N PRO A 483 -11.22 -53.98 7.10
CA PRO A 483 -11.33 -53.85 8.54
C PRO A 483 -10.33 -54.82 9.16
N VAL A 484 -9.36 -54.30 9.92
CA VAL A 484 -8.48 -55.13 10.74
C VAL A 484 -9.35 -55.90 11.72
N VAL A 485 -9.57 -57.18 11.44
CA VAL A 485 -10.21 -58.10 12.38
C VAL A 485 -9.18 -58.31 13.50
N SER A 486 -9.44 -57.73 14.66
CA SER A 486 -8.73 -57.97 15.91
C SER A 486 -9.37 -59.17 16.59
#